data_6969d810860826d1d2b37d982298f0c0
#
_entry.id   6969d810860826d1d2b37d982298f0c0
#
_cell.length_a   1.000
_cell.length_b   1.000
_cell.length_c   1.000
_cell.angle_alpha   90.00
_cell.angle_beta   90.00
_cell.angle_gamma   90.00
#
_symmetry.space_group_name_H-M   'P 1'
#
loop_
_entity.id
_entity.type
_entity.pdbx_description
1 polymer ?
#
loop_
_entity_poly.entity_id
_entity_poly.type
_entity_poly.pdbx_seq_one_letter_code
_entity_poly.pdbx_strand_id
1 'polypeptide(L)'
;MSKTSTFTWPLPLFTAVLFLPSAGLWAADEKYRAVENTASGFTLLSDEPNVTQWGLGVGVGYEESPYEGVRSSFSPLPLLYFDDKWVHFFANKLDLKVGRWSDVSVTLRGEYALGDGYKGSDSSALSGMEKRKGAFWYGPTVAWNTGFGTLSGEFLTAGSKGQKSKIHFGKDFNYTRWSLTPYVSAEWLSHKNVDYYYGVRESETRAGRAAYDGESTYNFSLGSRFDYRLAEHQKLGIDISLTRLGRGVTDSPLVDHSVVPAASLYYLYQF
;
A
#
# COMPACT_ATOMS: atom_id res chain seq x y z
N MET A 1 -13.95 16.43 -47.86
CA MET A 1 -14.53 16.30 -46.51
C MET A 1 -13.75 15.23 -45.76
N SER A 2 -12.73 15.62 -45.03
CA SER A 2 -11.86 14.73 -44.27
C SER A 2 -12.45 14.57 -42.87
N LYS A 3 -12.81 13.33 -42.49
CA LYS A 3 -13.22 12.99 -41.12
C LYS A 3 -11.97 12.69 -40.31
N THR A 4 -11.57 13.62 -39.49
CA THR A 4 -10.58 13.38 -38.41
C THR A 4 -11.24 12.56 -37.32
N SER A 5 -10.87 11.28 -37.26
CA SER A 5 -11.20 10.38 -36.15
C SER A 5 -10.32 10.73 -34.97
N THR A 6 -10.87 11.36 -33.94
CA THR A 6 -10.24 11.53 -32.65
C THR A 6 -10.29 10.20 -31.91
N PHE A 7 -9.15 9.52 -31.87
CA PHE A 7 -8.94 8.29 -31.12
C PHE A 7 -8.75 8.66 -29.64
N THR A 8 -9.83 8.61 -28.87
CA THR A 8 -9.77 8.74 -27.41
C THR A 8 -9.45 7.39 -26.81
N TRP A 9 -8.24 7.21 -26.31
CA TRP A 9 -7.89 6.08 -25.46
C TRP A 9 -8.59 6.25 -24.10
N PRO A 10 -9.41 5.28 -23.66
CA PRO A 10 -9.78 5.21 -22.26
C PRO A 10 -8.56 4.67 -21.52
N LEU A 11 -7.88 5.53 -20.77
CA LEU A 11 -6.91 5.12 -19.75
C LEU A 11 -7.69 4.37 -18.66
N PRO A 12 -7.50 3.06 -18.48
CA PRO A 12 -7.94 2.40 -17.27
C PRO A 12 -7.03 2.92 -16.15
N LEU A 13 -7.57 3.73 -15.27
CA LEU A 13 -6.95 4.11 -14.02
C LEU A 13 -7.04 2.89 -13.06
N PHE A 14 -6.19 1.90 -13.28
CA PHE A 14 -5.88 0.89 -12.29
C PHE A 14 -4.60 1.32 -11.59
N THR A 15 -4.70 1.51 -10.30
CA THR A 15 -3.57 1.95 -9.50
C THR A 15 -3.14 0.78 -8.66
N ALA A 16 -1.95 0.28 -8.93
CA ALA A 16 -1.27 -0.67 -8.06
C ALA A 16 -1.20 -0.08 -6.65
N VAL A 17 -1.72 -0.79 -5.68
CA VAL A 17 -1.50 -0.47 -4.27
C VAL A 17 -0.04 -0.77 -3.98
N LEU A 18 0.79 0.26 -4.02
CA LEU A 18 2.15 0.16 -3.52
C LEU A 18 2.10 -0.12 -2.03
N PHE A 19 2.21 -1.38 -1.65
CA PHE A 19 2.56 -1.78 -0.30
C PHE A 19 4.03 -1.44 -0.06
N LEU A 20 4.34 -0.15 0.04
CA LEU A 20 5.63 0.26 0.55
C LEU A 20 5.52 0.26 2.08
N PRO A 21 6.22 -0.62 2.80
CA PRO A 21 6.30 -0.48 4.24
C PRO A 21 6.93 0.88 4.55
N SER A 22 6.24 1.67 5.34
CA SER A 22 6.69 2.99 5.77
C SER A 22 7.98 2.96 6.59
N ALA A 23 8.46 1.80 6.98
CA ALA A 23 9.63 1.62 7.83
C ALA A 23 10.97 1.55 7.09
N GLY A 24 11.01 1.30 5.79
CA GLY A 24 12.26 1.04 5.07
C GLY A 24 13.02 2.28 4.58
N LEU A 25 12.47 3.49 4.70
CA LEU A 25 13.13 4.71 4.24
C LEU A 25 14.04 5.38 5.29
N TRP A 26 14.02 4.89 6.53
CA TRP A 26 14.80 5.48 7.63
C TRP A 26 16.29 5.10 7.64
N ALA A 27 16.74 4.22 6.76
CA ALA A 27 18.13 3.77 6.70
C ALA A 27 19.08 4.71 5.95
N ALA A 28 18.64 5.90 5.56
CA ALA A 28 19.45 6.76 4.69
C ALA A 28 20.42 7.70 5.41
N ASP A 29 20.44 7.77 6.75
CA ASP A 29 21.43 8.63 7.40
C ASP A 29 21.94 8.08 8.74
N GLU A 30 23.04 7.33 8.66
CA GLU A 30 23.83 6.95 9.85
C GLU A 30 24.35 8.17 10.64
N LYS A 31 24.32 9.34 10.06
CA LYS A 31 24.81 10.58 10.67
C LYS A 31 23.90 11.15 11.75
N TYR A 32 22.63 10.73 11.80
CA TYR A 32 21.65 11.16 12.81
C TYR A 32 21.37 10.15 13.91
N ARG A 33 22.04 9.00 13.93
CA ARG A 33 21.95 8.01 15.04
C ARG A 33 22.64 8.42 16.34
N ALA A 34 23.30 9.53 16.39
CA ALA A 34 24.12 9.94 17.53
C ALA A 34 23.46 10.97 18.46
N VAL A 35 22.15 10.95 18.59
CA VAL A 35 21.51 11.55 19.76
C VAL A 35 20.97 10.40 20.60
N GLU A 36 21.81 9.87 21.47
CA GLU A 36 21.38 9.05 22.61
C GLU A 36 20.39 9.87 23.44
N ASN A 37 19.11 9.73 23.13
CA ASN A 37 18.07 10.23 23.99
C ASN A 37 17.81 9.20 25.08
N THR A 38 18.47 9.39 26.23
CA THR A 38 18.27 8.62 27.46
C THR A 38 16.96 8.97 28.16
N ALA A 39 16.01 9.60 27.50
CA ALA A 39 14.71 9.90 28.05
C ALA A 39 13.83 8.64 28.03
N SER A 40 13.66 8.01 29.18
CA SER A 40 12.70 6.94 29.41
C SER A 40 11.26 7.49 29.44
N GLY A 41 10.70 7.80 28.27
CA GLY A 41 9.34 8.31 28.19
C GLY A 41 8.86 8.56 26.77
N PHE A 42 7.55 8.73 26.62
CA PHE A 42 6.94 9.12 25.34
C PHE A 42 7.25 10.59 25.06
N THR A 43 7.95 10.86 23.97
CA THR A 43 8.25 12.22 23.52
C THR A 43 7.26 12.65 22.45
N LEU A 44 6.45 13.64 22.76
CA LEU A 44 5.55 14.25 21.82
C LEU A 44 6.37 15.18 20.92
N LEU A 45 6.65 14.79 19.69
CA LEU A 45 7.12 15.60 18.53
C LEU A 45 8.19 16.71 18.75
N SER A 46 8.55 17.07 20.01
CA SER A 46 9.17 18.33 20.32
C SER A 46 10.70 18.37 20.24
N ASP A 47 11.38 17.22 20.32
CA ASP A 47 12.82 17.21 20.60
C ASP A 47 13.71 16.90 19.38
N GLU A 48 13.15 16.55 18.24
CA GLU A 48 13.92 16.32 17.02
C GLU A 48 14.14 17.62 16.23
N PRO A 49 15.34 17.83 15.65
CA PRO A 49 15.55 18.96 14.75
C PRO A 49 14.63 18.82 13.53
N ASN A 50 14.05 19.94 13.11
CA ASN A 50 13.21 19.94 11.91
C ASN A 50 14.11 19.97 10.66
N VAL A 51 14.34 18.80 10.08
CA VAL A 51 15.04 18.65 8.81
C VAL A 51 14.01 18.26 7.75
N THR A 52 13.84 19.12 6.75
CA THR A 52 12.91 18.88 5.66
C THR A 52 13.65 18.21 4.51
N GLN A 53 13.13 17.08 4.07
CA GLN A 53 13.57 16.36 2.88
C GLN A 53 12.39 16.24 1.92
N TRP A 54 12.65 16.39 0.64
CA TRP A 54 11.63 16.17 -0.36
C TRP A 54 12.21 15.55 -1.62
N GLY A 55 11.37 14.95 -2.44
CA GLY A 55 11.81 14.29 -3.64
C GLY A 55 10.66 14.06 -4.62
N LEU A 56 11.04 13.87 -5.85
CA LEU A 56 10.14 13.55 -6.95
C LEU A 56 10.60 12.27 -7.62
N GLY A 57 9.65 11.47 -8.05
CA GLY A 57 9.95 10.22 -8.70
C GLY A 57 8.85 9.75 -9.64
N VAL A 58 9.18 8.73 -10.36
CA VAL A 58 8.25 8.02 -11.25
C VAL A 58 8.48 6.53 -11.11
N GLY A 59 7.43 5.77 -11.31
CA GLY A 59 7.51 4.33 -11.28
C GLY A 59 6.43 3.68 -12.14
N VAL A 60 6.45 2.38 -12.14
CA VAL A 60 5.43 1.54 -12.73
C VAL A 60 5.12 0.41 -11.76
N GLY A 61 3.84 0.18 -11.51
CA GLY A 61 3.36 -0.94 -10.73
C GLY A 61 2.64 -1.95 -11.62
N TYR A 62 2.75 -3.21 -11.23
CA TYR A 62 2.00 -4.32 -11.75
C TYR A 62 1.34 -5.04 -10.58
N GLU A 63 0.07 -5.35 -10.70
CA GLU A 63 -0.65 -6.19 -9.77
C GLU A 63 -1.66 -7.04 -10.54
N GLU A 64 -1.71 -8.31 -10.24
CA GLU A 64 -2.73 -9.18 -10.78
C GLU A 64 -4.05 -8.92 -10.08
N SER A 65 -5.11 -8.77 -10.86
CA SER A 65 -6.45 -8.58 -10.29
C SER A 65 -6.97 -9.89 -9.73
N PRO A 66 -7.56 -9.91 -8.53
CA PRO A 66 -8.22 -11.11 -8.02
C PRO A 66 -9.54 -11.41 -8.74
N TYR A 67 -10.12 -10.43 -9.43
CA TYR A 67 -11.44 -10.55 -10.05
C TYR A 67 -11.40 -11.31 -11.36
N GLU A 68 -12.37 -12.22 -11.52
CA GLU A 68 -12.52 -13.08 -12.69
C GLU A 68 -12.56 -12.29 -14.00
N GLY A 69 -11.67 -12.66 -14.91
CA GLY A 69 -11.58 -12.08 -16.25
C GLY A 69 -11.11 -10.62 -16.30
N VAL A 70 -10.68 -10.03 -15.18
CA VAL A 70 -10.04 -8.72 -15.16
C VAL A 70 -8.55 -8.88 -15.47
N ARG A 71 -8.11 -8.26 -16.56
CA ARG A 71 -6.70 -8.32 -16.96
C ARG A 71 -5.83 -7.52 -16.00
N SER A 72 -4.72 -8.09 -15.62
CA SER A 72 -3.64 -7.36 -14.93
C SER A 72 -3.18 -6.17 -15.78
N SER A 73 -2.84 -5.09 -15.14
CA SER A 73 -2.41 -3.88 -15.82
C SER A 73 -1.16 -3.28 -15.19
N PHE A 74 -0.38 -2.61 -16.03
CA PHE A 74 0.68 -1.74 -15.57
C PHE A 74 0.11 -0.35 -15.28
N SER A 75 0.42 0.16 -14.10
CA SER A 75 -0.05 1.47 -13.66
C SER A 75 1.12 2.42 -13.47
N PRO A 76 1.07 3.63 -14.03
CA PRO A 76 2.09 4.64 -13.75
C PRO A 76 1.99 5.07 -12.28
N LEU A 77 3.14 5.27 -11.65
CA LEU A 77 3.28 5.65 -10.25
C LEU A 77 4.01 6.99 -10.16
N PRO A 78 3.30 8.11 -10.13
CA PRO A 78 3.91 9.37 -9.74
C PRO A 78 4.28 9.31 -8.27
N LEU A 79 5.53 9.62 -7.95
CA LEU A 79 6.03 9.60 -6.59
C LEU A 79 6.36 11.01 -6.13
N LEU A 80 5.70 11.42 -5.06
CA LEU A 80 6.07 12.57 -4.27
C LEU A 80 6.55 12.05 -2.92
N TYR A 81 7.74 12.46 -2.52
CA TYR A 81 8.33 12.20 -1.22
C TYR A 81 8.46 13.51 -0.46
N PHE A 82 8.05 13.51 0.78
CA PHE A 82 8.24 14.61 1.71
C PHE A 82 8.40 14.04 3.11
N ASP A 83 9.39 14.50 3.83
CA ASP A 83 9.62 14.13 5.22
C ASP A 83 10.12 15.32 6.02
N ASP A 84 9.47 15.61 7.11
CA ASP A 84 9.92 16.56 8.11
C ASP A 84 9.63 16.04 9.52
N LYS A 85 9.81 16.87 10.52
CA LYS A 85 9.53 16.54 11.92
C LYS A 85 8.09 16.07 12.17
N TRP A 86 7.12 16.57 11.41
CA TRP A 86 5.68 16.42 11.68
C TRP A 86 4.99 15.46 10.72
N VAL A 87 5.47 15.43 9.50
CA VAL A 87 4.78 14.82 8.38
C VAL A 87 5.73 13.95 7.58
N HIS A 88 5.27 12.77 7.25
CA HIS A 88 5.88 11.94 6.22
C HIS A 88 4.84 11.69 5.13
N PHE A 89 5.19 11.99 3.89
CA PHE A 89 4.35 11.73 2.74
C PHE A 89 5.13 10.93 1.70
N PHE A 90 4.56 9.83 1.26
CA PHE A 90 5.11 9.05 0.17
C PHE A 90 3.99 8.46 -0.69
N ALA A 91 4.03 8.78 -1.99
CA ALA A 91 3.07 8.34 -3.00
C ALA A 91 1.61 8.71 -2.63
N ASN A 92 0.83 7.78 -2.08
CA ASN A 92 -0.57 7.96 -1.71
C ASN A 92 -0.78 7.92 -0.19
N LYS A 93 0.29 7.94 0.62
CA LYS A 93 0.25 7.83 2.08
C LYS A 93 0.77 9.10 2.74
N LEU A 94 0.01 9.58 3.68
CA LEU A 94 0.35 10.71 4.54
C LEU A 94 0.37 10.22 5.98
N ASP A 95 1.50 10.30 6.65
CA ASP A 95 1.66 9.97 8.04
C ASP A 95 1.94 11.23 8.85
N LEU A 96 1.06 11.54 9.80
CA LEU A 96 1.28 12.58 10.81
C LEU A 96 2.00 11.93 11.99
N LYS A 97 3.22 12.36 12.26
CA LYS A 97 4.06 11.83 13.34
C LYS A 97 3.52 12.32 14.69
N VAL A 98 3.01 11.41 15.51
CA VAL A 98 2.42 11.74 16.82
C VAL A 98 3.48 11.78 17.91
N GLY A 99 4.36 10.79 17.93
CA GLY A 99 5.42 10.76 18.94
C GLY A 99 6.24 9.47 18.88
N ARG A 100 7.23 9.42 19.77
CA ARG A 100 8.17 8.31 19.86
C ARG A 100 8.40 7.93 21.31
N TRP A 101 8.53 6.64 21.56
CA TRP A 101 8.93 6.08 22.85
C TRP A 101 10.03 5.05 22.62
N SER A 102 11.26 5.42 22.95
CA SER A 102 12.44 4.58 22.63
C SER A 102 12.42 4.17 21.14
N ASP A 103 12.35 2.88 20.85
CA ASP A 103 12.34 2.30 19.52
C ASP A 103 10.94 2.18 18.90
N VAL A 104 9.90 2.68 19.58
CA VAL A 104 8.52 2.65 19.12
C VAL A 104 8.09 4.03 18.64
N SER A 105 7.61 4.12 17.42
CA SER A 105 7.01 5.33 16.85
C SER A 105 5.52 5.16 16.61
N VAL A 106 4.77 6.24 16.80
CA VAL A 106 3.31 6.29 16.62
C VAL A 106 2.99 7.38 15.61
N THR A 107 2.19 7.05 14.61
CA THR A 107 1.70 8.01 13.61
C THR A 107 0.20 7.88 13.38
N LEU A 108 -0.40 8.91 12.80
CA LEU A 108 -1.74 8.85 12.23
C LEU A 108 -1.61 8.86 10.72
N ARG A 109 -2.08 7.79 10.10
CA ARG A 109 -2.02 7.58 8.65
C ARG A 109 -3.30 8.02 7.97
N GLY A 110 -3.17 8.70 6.84
CA GLY A 110 -4.17 8.85 5.82
C GLY A 110 -3.64 8.23 4.52
N GLU A 111 -4.42 7.36 3.89
CA GLU A 111 -4.04 6.80 2.59
C GLU A 111 -5.24 6.78 1.66
N TYR A 112 -5.03 7.14 0.41
CA TYR A 112 -6.05 7.00 -0.61
C TYR A 112 -5.78 5.76 -1.46
N ALA A 113 -6.67 4.78 -1.37
CA ALA A 113 -6.60 3.56 -2.17
C ALA A 113 -6.99 3.88 -3.61
N LEU A 114 -6.00 4.30 -4.38
CA LEU A 114 -6.13 4.51 -5.82
C LEU A 114 -6.17 3.13 -6.47
N GLY A 115 -7.26 2.81 -7.15
CA GLY A 115 -7.38 1.57 -7.91
C GLY A 115 -8.10 0.42 -7.22
N ASP A 116 -8.37 0.52 -5.93
CA ASP A 116 -9.30 -0.41 -5.29
C ASP A 116 -10.67 -0.34 -5.94
N GLY A 117 -11.29 -1.52 -6.09
CA GLY A 117 -12.60 -1.65 -6.66
C GLY A 117 -12.61 -1.98 -8.16
N TYR A 118 -13.78 -1.87 -8.77
CA TYR A 118 -14.02 -2.27 -10.16
C TYR A 118 -15.22 -1.55 -10.76
N LYS A 119 -15.39 -1.71 -12.05
CA LYS A 119 -16.57 -1.33 -12.81
C LYS A 119 -17.14 -2.56 -13.51
N GLY A 120 -18.44 -2.59 -13.73
CA GLY A 120 -19.09 -3.65 -14.49
C GLY A 120 -18.59 -3.86 -15.91
N SER A 121 -17.87 -2.87 -16.48
CA SER A 121 -17.25 -2.94 -17.80
C SER A 121 -15.87 -3.58 -17.82
N ASP A 122 -15.26 -3.87 -16.67
CA ASP A 122 -13.86 -4.30 -16.59
C ASP A 122 -13.69 -5.79 -17.00
N SER A 123 -14.75 -6.59 -16.82
CA SER A 123 -14.82 -7.95 -17.34
C SER A 123 -16.27 -8.38 -17.59
N SER A 124 -16.44 -9.48 -18.33
CA SER A 124 -17.76 -10.10 -18.50
C SER A 124 -18.31 -10.65 -17.18
N ALA A 125 -17.44 -11.12 -16.28
CA ALA A 125 -17.83 -11.60 -14.95
C ALA A 125 -18.41 -10.48 -14.09
N LEU A 126 -17.94 -9.26 -14.22
CA LEU A 126 -18.40 -8.07 -13.49
C LEU A 126 -19.58 -7.34 -14.15
N SER A 127 -20.00 -7.73 -15.35
CA SER A 127 -21.12 -7.06 -16.04
C SER A 127 -22.41 -7.06 -15.18
N GLY A 128 -23.03 -5.91 -15.01
CA GLY A 128 -24.21 -5.72 -14.15
C GLY A 128 -23.92 -5.47 -12.68
N MET A 129 -22.64 -5.50 -12.26
CA MET A 129 -22.23 -5.08 -10.91
C MET A 129 -22.24 -3.56 -10.79
N GLU A 130 -22.64 -3.04 -9.65
CA GLU A 130 -22.41 -1.64 -9.32
C GLU A 130 -20.91 -1.34 -9.19
N LYS A 131 -20.51 -0.16 -9.64
CA LYS A 131 -19.14 0.29 -9.52
C LYS A 131 -18.70 0.34 -8.04
N ARG A 132 -17.62 -0.33 -7.71
CA ARG A 132 -16.91 -0.16 -6.43
C ARG A 132 -15.77 0.84 -6.62
N LYS A 133 -15.66 1.78 -5.70
CA LYS A 133 -14.65 2.86 -5.76
C LYS A 133 -13.63 2.66 -4.66
N GLY A 134 -12.39 3.06 -4.90
CA GLY A 134 -11.37 3.19 -3.87
C GLY A 134 -11.85 4.05 -2.69
N ALA A 135 -11.16 3.94 -1.59
CA ALA A 135 -11.51 4.59 -0.33
C ALA A 135 -10.36 5.46 0.18
N PHE A 136 -10.71 6.45 0.98
CA PHE A 136 -9.75 7.11 1.86
C PHE A 136 -9.76 6.38 3.20
N TRP A 137 -8.60 5.80 3.53
CA TRP A 137 -8.35 5.06 4.76
C TRP A 137 -7.62 5.94 5.74
N TYR A 138 -7.98 5.91 7.01
CA TYR A 138 -7.28 6.65 8.04
C TYR A 138 -7.30 5.93 9.38
N GLY A 139 -6.27 6.16 10.18
CA GLY A 139 -6.15 5.56 11.50
C GLY A 139 -4.74 5.53 12.04
N PRO A 140 -4.54 4.99 13.25
CA PRO A 140 -3.25 4.89 13.90
C PRO A 140 -2.35 3.84 13.26
N THR A 141 -1.05 4.12 13.28
CA THR A 141 0.01 3.17 12.99
C THR A 141 1.07 3.21 14.09
N VAL A 142 1.68 2.06 14.33
CA VAL A 142 2.78 1.90 15.29
C VAL A 142 3.90 1.15 14.59
N ALA A 143 5.13 1.59 14.74
CA ALA A 143 6.31 0.87 14.28
C ALA A 143 7.31 0.72 15.42
N TRP A 144 7.85 -0.48 15.55
CA TRP A 144 8.82 -0.85 16.57
C TRP A 144 10.08 -1.42 15.90
N ASN A 145 11.22 -0.76 16.16
CA ASN A 145 12.52 -1.30 15.78
C ASN A 145 12.97 -2.32 16.84
N THR A 146 12.89 -3.60 16.51
CA THR A 146 13.14 -4.70 17.44
C THR A 146 14.63 -5.05 17.56
N GLY A 147 15.53 -4.37 16.86
CA GLY A 147 16.94 -4.75 16.72
C GLY A 147 17.18 -5.88 15.70
N PHE A 148 16.20 -6.72 15.44
CA PHE A 148 16.24 -7.76 14.38
C PHE A 148 15.62 -7.29 13.07
N GLY A 149 14.76 -6.30 13.12
CA GLY A 149 13.98 -5.73 12.03
C GLY A 149 12.90 -4.83 12.57
N THR A 150 12.06 -4.30 11.69
CA THR A 150 10.97 -3.41 12.05
C THR A 150 9.65 -4.19 12.04
N LEU A 151 8.98 -4.22 13.18
CA LEU A 151 7.61 -4.69 13.32
C LEU A 151 6.68 -3.49 13.29
N SER A 152 5.68 -3.49 12.42
CA SER A 152 4.67 -2.43 12.39
C SER A 152 3.26 -2.99 12.40
N GLY A 153 2.36 -2.21 12.97
CA GLY A 153 0.93 -2.47 13.00
C GLY A 153 0.16 -1.24 12.58
N GLU A 154 -0.93 -1.44 11.85
CA GLU A 154 -1.86 -0.38 11.49
C GLU A 154 -3.29 -0.84 11.68
N PHE A 155 -4.16 0.10 12.04
CA PHE A 155 -5.59 -0.08 12.05
C PHE A 155 -6.24 1.10 11.33
N LEU A 156 -6.85 0.83 10.18
CA LEU A 156 -7.42 1.86 9.32
C LEU A 156 -8.92 1.64 9.11
N THR A 157 -9.65 2.73 9.02
CA THR A 157 -11.08 2.73 8.71
C THR A 157 -11.38 3.61 7.51
N ALA A 158 -12.39 3.24 6.75
CA ALA A 158 -12.95 4.04 5.66
C ALA A 158 -14.47 4.23 5.83
N GLY A 159 -14.93 4.33 7.08
CA GLY A 159 -16.32 4.53 7.42
C GLY A 159 -17.22 3.39 6.94
N SER A 160 -18.12 3.68 6.01
CA SER A 160 -19.07 2.68 5.49
C SER A 160 -18.44 1.53 4.72
N LYS A 161 -17.18 1.67 4.28
CA LYS A 161 -16.44 0.63 3.56
C LYS A 161 -15.65 -0.30 4.50
N GLY A 162 -15.83 -0.17 5.80
CA GLY A 162 -15.28 -1.07 6.80
C GLY A 162 -13.92 -0.66 7.35
N GLN A 163 -13.17 -1.65 7.80
CA GLN A 163 -11.91 -1.53 8.52
C GLN A 163 -10.92 -2.55 8.00
N LYS A 164 -9.64 -2.22 8.10
CA LYS A 164 -8.53 -3.14 7.85
C LYS A 164 -7.46 -2.96 8.93
N SER A 165 -6.79 -4.04 9.26
CA SER A 165 -5.64 -4.06 10.16
C SER A 165 -4.52 -4.82 9.51
N LYS A 166 -3.29 -4.33 9.61
CA LYS A 166 -2.12 -5.02 9.08
C LYS A 166 -1.02 -5.08 10.12
N ILE A 167 -0.41 -6.25 10.23
CA ILE A 167 0.86 -6.45 10.91
C ILE A 167 1.89 -6.74 9.83
N HIS A 168 3.02 -6.07 9.90
CA HIS A 168 4.09 -6.21 8.93
C HIS A 168 5.43 -6.32 9.67
N PHE A 169 6.26 -7.23 9.23
CA PHE A 169 7.65 -7.37 9.70
C PHE A 169 8.58 -7.36 8.50
N GLY A 170 9.57 -6.48 8.53
CA GLY A 170 10.62 -6.38 7.52
C GLY A 170 12.00 -6.26 8.17
N LYS A 171 13.01 -6.76 7.47
CA LYS A 171 14.40 -6.65 7.91
C LYS A 171 15.26 -6.07 6.81
N ASP A 172 15.91 -4.95 7.13
CA ASP A 172 16.81 -4.28 6.20
C ASP A 172 18.20 -4.89 6.26
N PHE A 173 18.71 -5.30 5.10
CA PHE A 173 20.10 -5.67 4.87
C PHE A 173 20.73 -4.56 4.06
N ASN A 174 21.49 -3.69 4.72
CA ASN A 174 22.09 -2.51 4.13
C ASN A 174 23.54 -2.76 3.72
N TYR A 175 23.86 -2.39 2.50
CA TYR A 175 25.20 -2.37 1.94
C TYR A 175 25.51 -0.96 1.42
N THR A 176 26.73 -0.72 1.01
CA THR A 176 27.19 0.63 0.64
C THR A 176 26.28 1.36 -0.35
N ARG A 177 25.78 0.65 -1.37
CA ARG A 177 24.95 1.24 -2.43
C ARG A 177 23.60 0.59 -2.62
N TRP A 178 23.33 -0.51 -1.97
CA TRP A 178 22.07 -1.22 -2.11
C TRP A 178 21.55 -1.72 -0.76
N SER A 179 20.26 -1.86 -0.67
CA SER A 179 19.60 -2.51 0.44
C SER A 179 18.61 -3.54 -0.07
N LEU A 180 18.45 -4.59 0.71
CA LEU A 180 17.45 -5.64 0.49
C LEU A 180 16.60 -5.74 1.74
N THR A 181 15.28 -5.64 1.56
CA THR A 181 14.31 -5.71 2.66
C THR A 181 13.30 -6.81 2.40
N PRO A 182 13.59 -8.08 2.74
CA PRO A 182 12.56 -9.09 2.80
C PRO A 182 11.53 -8.75 3.88
N TYR A 183 10.27 -9.08 3.61
CA TYR A 183 9.18 -8.81 4.54
C TYR A 183 8.06 -9.84 4.46
N VAL A 184 7.31 -9.91 5.55
CA VAL A 184 6.04 -10.65 5.64
C VAL A 184 4.97 -9.76 6.25
N SER A 185 3.72 -9.98 5.87
CA SER A 185 2.60 -9.29 6.49
C SER A 185 1.36 -10.16 6.58
N ALA A 186 0.54 -9.86 7.58
CA ALA A 186 -0.80 -10.40 7.73
C ALA A 186 -1.77 -9.21 7.79
N GLU A 187 -2.81 -9.23 6.97
CA GLU A 187 -3.81 -8.20 6.90
C GLU A 187 -5.19 -8.78 7.19
N TRP A 188 -5.87 -8.24 8.18
CA TRP A 188 -7.26 -8.53 8.47
C TRP A 188 -8.17 -7.52 7.77
N LEU A 189 -9.20 -8.03 7.12
CA LEU A 189 -10.27 -7.26 6.49
C LEU A 189 -11.58 -7.52 7.24
N SER A 190 -12.30 -6.48 7.62
CA SER A 190 -13.61 -6.61 8.24
C SER A 190 -14.64 -7.11 7.24
N HIS A 191 -15.73 -7.73 7.74
CA HIS A 191 -16.89 -8.13 6.96
C HIS A 191 -17.36 -7.00 6.01
N LYS A 192 -17.54 -5.78 6.51
CA LYS A 192 -17.94 -4.63 5.67
C LYS A 192 -16.97 -4.29 4.54
N ASN A 193 -15.66 -4.53 4.76
CA ASN A 193 -14.67 -4.31 3.72
C ASN A 193 -14.78 -5.38 2.64
N VAL A 194 -14.83 -6.64 3.05
CA VAL A 194 -14.96 -7.76 2.12
C VAL A 194 -16.28 -7.68 1.36
N ASP A 195 -17.38 -7.40 2.05
CA ASP A 195 -18.69 -7.25 1.41
C ASP A 195 -18.72 -6.07 0.41
N TYR A 196 -18.09 -4.95 0.75
CA TYR A 196 -18.04 -3.81 -0.17
C TYR A 196 -17.31 -4.13 -1.48
N TYR A 197 -16.17 -4.84 -1.40
CA TYR A 197 -15.34 -5.10 -2.58
C TYR A 197 -15.65 -6.43 -3.28
N TYR A 198 -16.05 -7.45 -2.53
CA TYR A 198 -16.21 -8.81 -3.03
C TYR A 198 -17.64 -9.36 -2.87
N GLY A 199 -18.53 -8.62 -2.20
CA GLY A 199 -19.94 -8.99 -2.04
C GLY A 199 -20.73 -8.92 -3.35
N VAL A 200 -21.75 -9.78 -3.46
CA VAL A 200 -22.73 -9.80 -4.55
C VAL A 200 -24.11 -9.64 -3.94
N ARG A 201 -24.74 -8.50 -4.17
CA ARG A 201 -26.10 -8.23 -3.69
C ARG A 201 -27.13 -9.07 -4.46
N GLU A 202 -28.29 -9.26 -3.90
CA GLU A 202 -29.41 -9.95 -4.58
C GLU A 202 -29.74 -9.33 -5.94
N SER A 203 -29.70 -7.99 -6.05
CA SER A 203 -29.94 -7.27 -7.30
C SER A 203 -28.83 -7.44 -8.36
N GLU A 204 -27.66 -7.95 -7.96
CA GLU A 204 -26.49 -8.17 -8.81
C GLU A 204 -26.34 -9.66 -9.20
N THR A 205 -27.25 -10.53 -8.73
CA THR A 205 -27.22 -11.97 -9.03
C THR A 205 -27.54 -12.27 -10.49
N ARG A 206 -26.96 -13.33 -11.01
CA ARG A 206 -27.24 -13.90 -12.34
C ARG A 206 -26.81 -15.35 -12.43
N ALA A 207 -27.09 -16.03 -13.54
CA ALA A 207 -26.57 -17.38 -13.78
C ALA A 207 -25.03 -17.40 -13.68
N GLY A 208 -24.50 -18.28 -12.81
CA GLY A 208 -23.06 -18.39 -12.51
C GLY A 208 -22.52 -17.36 -11.50
N ARG A 209 -23.34 -16.44 -11.00
CA ARG A 209 -22.96 -15.49 -9.96
C ARG A 209 -24.04 -15.41 -8.91
N ALA A 210 -23.92 -16.23 -7.86
CA ALA A 210 -24.85 -16.25 -6.71
C ALA A 210 -24.63 -15.01 -5.83
N ALA A 211 -25.63 -14.69 -4.99
CA ALA A 211 -25.47 -13.71 -3.92
C ALA A 211 -24.33 -14.14 -3.00
N TYR A 212 -23.55 -13.20 -2.53
CA TYR A 212 -22.44 -13.42 -1.62
C TYR A 212 -22.35 -12.27 -0.63
N ASP A 213 -22.43 -12.60 0.65
CA ASP A 213 -22.22 -11.70 1.77
C ASP A 213 -20.79 -11.93 2.27
N GLY A 214 -19.92 -10.92 2.09
CA GLY A 214 -18.51 -11.08 2.38
C GLY A 214 -18.23 -11.31 3.87
N GLU A 215 -17.35 -12.24 4.20
CA GLU A 215 -16.94 -12.51 5.57
C GLU A 215 -15.58 -11.89 5.89
N SER A 216 -15.37 -11.51 7.17
CA SER A 216 -14.07 -11.03 7.61
C SER A 216 -13.00 -12.10 7.40
N THR A 217 -11.81 -11.68 6.95
CA THR A 217 -10.79 -12.61 6.52
C THR A 217 -9.38 -12.08 6.78
N TYR A 218 -8.40 -12.97 6.62
CA TYR A 218 -6.97 -12.63 6.70
C TYR A 218 -6.29 -12.93 5.36
N ASN A 219 -5.54 -11.95 4.86
CA ASN A 219 -4.62 -12.11 3.74
C ASN A 219 -3.19 -12.17 4.28
N PHE A 220 -2.33 -12.95 3.63
CA PHE A 220 -0.92 -13.08 4.00
C PHE A 220 -0.04 -12.74 2.81
N SER A 221 0.95 -11.87 3.03
CA SER A 221 1.88 -11.48 1.99
C SER A 221 3.31 -11.80 2.38
N LEU A 222 4.08 -12.19 1.37
CA LEU A 222 5.53 -12.33 1.41
C LEU A 222 6.11 -11.50 0.28
N GLY A 223 7.13 -10.72 0.56
CA GLY A 223 7.75 -9.89 -0.47
C GLY A 223 9.18 -9.50 -0.14
N SER A 224 9.77 -8.78 -1.06
CA SER A 224 11.11 -8.21 -0.88
C SER A 224 11.25 -6.94 -1.69
N ARG A 225 11.86 -5.93 -1.07
CA ARG A 225 12.28 -4.70 -1.72
C ARG A 225 13.77 -4.71 -1.91
N PHE A 226 14.18 -4.26 -3.07
CA PHE A 226 15.57 -3.97 -3.41
C PHE A 226 15.68 -2.50 -3.80
N ASP A 227 16.53 -1.77 -3.09
CA ASP A 227 16.84 -0.37 -3.40
C ASP A 227 18.32 -0.24 -3.80
N TYR A 228 18.58 0.54 -4.83
CA TYR A 228 19.93 0.84 -5.29
C TYR A 228 20.15 2.34 -5.39
N ARG A 229 21.20 2.83 -4.71
CA ARG A 229 21.63 4.24 -4.75
C ARG A 229 22.50 4.46 -6.00
N LEU A 230 21.93 5.09 -7.02
CA LEU A 230 22.63 5.44 -8.25
C LEU A 230 23.65 6.56 -8.00
N ALA A 231 23.22 7.60 -7.25
CA ALA A 231 24.02 8.75 -6.82
C ALA A 231 23.54 9.22 -5.45
N GLU A 232 24.10 10.29 -4.91
CA GLU A 232 23.77 10.84 -3.59
C GLU A 232 22.26 11.14 -3.43
N HIS A 233 21.65 11.68 -4.49
CA HIS A 233 20.25 12.09 -4.52
C HIS A 233 19.34 11.16 -5.36
N GLN A 234 19.86 10.05 -5.87
CA GLN A 234 19.16 9.23 -6.84
C GLN A 234 19.04 7.79 -6.38
N LYS A 235 17.82 7.30 -6.37
CA LYS A 235 17.45 5.96 -5.92
C LYS A 235 16.61 5.25 -6.95
N LEU A 236 16.95 3.99 -7.22
CA LEU A 236 16.15 3.05 -7.97
C LEU A 236 15.65 1.98 -7.02
N GLY A 237 14.38 1.64 -7.07
CA GLY A 237 13.82 0.59 -6.22
C GLY A 237 12.94 -0.38 -7.01
N ILE A 238 12.99 -1.65 -6.58
CA ILE A 238 12.13 -2.72 -7.06
C ILE A 238 11.47 -3.35 -5.83
N ASP A 239 10.16 -3.54 -5.88
CA ASP A 239 9.41 -4.30 -4.88
C ASP A 239 8.67 -5.43 -5.57
N ILE A 240 8.73 -6.63 -5.01
CA ILE A 240 8.00 -7.79 -5.49
C ILE A 240 7.30 -8.47 -4.32
N SER A 241 6.06 -8.91 -4.52
CA SER A 241 5.31 -9.61 -3.50
C SER A 241 4.33 -10.62 -4.05
N LEU A 242 3.95 -11.55 -3.18
CA LEU A 242 2.88 -12.52 -3.39
C LEU A 242 1.93 -12.40 -2.19
N THR A 243 0.64 -12.20 -2.48
CA THR A 243 -0.40 -12.15 -1.45
C THR A 243 -1.34 -13.34 -1.62
N ARG A 244 -1.44 -14.18 -0.60
CA ARG A 244 -2.47 -15.20 -0.50
C ARG A 244 -3.71 -14.61 0.12
N LEU A 245 -4.81 -14.65 -0.61
CA LEU A 245 -6.11 -14.17 -0.17
C LEU A 245 -6.79 -15.18 0.73
N GLY A 246 -7.50 -14.68 1.73
CA GLY A 246 -8.28 -15.50 2.65
C GLY A 246 -9.65 -15.86 2.10
N ARG A 247 -10.32 -16.81 2.76
CA ARG A 247 -11.58 -17.39 2.27
C ARG A 247 -12.68 -16.36 2.08
N GLY A 248 -12.82 -15.39 2.97
CA GLY A 248 -13.82 -14.33 2.80
C GLY A 248 -13.70 -13.57 1.47
N VAL A 249 -12.53 -13.59 0.83
CA VAL A 249 -12.33 -13.06 -0.53
C VAL A 249 -12.48 -14.16 -1.57
N THR A 250 -11.82 -15.30 -1.40
CA THR A 250 -11.75 -16.35 -2.43
C THR A 250 -13.05 -17.12 -2.62
N ASP A 251 -13.96 -17.11 -1.65
CA ASP A 251 -15.28 -17.75 -1.75
C ASP A 251 -16.30 -16.87 -2.52
N SER A 252 -15.91 -15.63 -2.84
CA SER A 252 -16.73 -14.75 -3.69
C SER A 252 -16.79 -15.27 -5.13
N PRO A 253 -17.98 -15.32 -5.76
CA PRO A 253 -18.09 -15.69 -7.16
C PRO A 253 -17.52 -14.65 -8.14
N LEU A 254 -16.95 -13.56 -7.63
CA LEU A 254 -16.24 -12.54 -8.42
C LEU A 254 -14.74 -12.83 -8.53
N VAL A 255 -14.22 -13.81 -7.77
CA VAL A 255 -12.78 -14.02 -7.57
C VAL A 255 -12.38 -15.38 -8.11
N ASP A 256 -11.37 -15.41 -8.96
CA ASP A 256 -10.81 -16.66 -9.52
C ASP A 256 -9.34 -16.89 -9.14
N HIS A 257 -8.69 -15.90 -8.50
CA HIS A 257 -7.32 -16.02 -8.04
C HIS A 257 -7.22 -16.01 -6.51
N SER A 258 -6.57 -17.02 -5.95
CA SER A 258 -6.30 -17.09 -4.51
C SER A 258 -4.93 -16.52 -4.11
N VAL A 259 -4.06 -16.31 -5.08
CA VAL A 259 -2.73 -15.71 -4.90
C VAL A 259 -2.56 -14.60 -5.91
N VAL A 260 -2.21 -13.43 -5.43
CA VAL A 260 -2.04 -12.20 -6.23
C VAL A 260 -0.56 -11.80 -6.20
N PRO A 261 0.17 -11.93 -7.31
CA PRO A 261 1.50 -11.35 -7.46
C PRO A 261 1.41 -9.85 -7.72
N ALA A 262 2.35 -9.11 -7.14
CA ALA A 262 2.55 -7.70 -7.43
C ALA A 262 4.03 -7.38 -7.58
N ALA A 263 4.33 -6.40 -8.41
CA ALA A 263 5.67 -5.89 -8.63
C ALA A 263 5.64 -4.39 -8.88
N SER A 264 6.66 -3.68 -8.44
CA SER A 264 6.84 -2.27 -8.80
C SER A 264 8.30 -1.96 -9.05
N LEU A 265 8.53 -1.02 -9.95
CA LEU A 265 9.83 -0.43 -10.24
C LEU A 265 9.69 1.09 -10.13
N TYR A 266 10.61 1.74 -9.45
CA TYR A 266 10.56 3.19 -9.31
C TYR A 266 11.93 3.83 -9.30
N TYR A 267 11.98 5.08 -9.74
CA TYR A 267 13.09 6.00 -9.61
C TYR A 267 12.66 7.18 -8.76
N LEU A 268 13.49 7.58 -7.80
CA LEU A 268 13.26 8.73 -6.92
C LEU A 268 14.50 9.62 -6.92
N TYR A 269 14.29 10.91 -7.12
CA TYR A 269 15.29 11.97 -6.89
C TYR A 269 14.92 12.72 -5.61
N GLN A 270 15.85 12.80 -4.67
CA GLN A 270 15.72 13.52 -3.39
C GLN A 270 16.55 14.79 -3.41
N PHE A 271 15.98 15.90 -2.95
CA PHE A 271 16.61 17.22 -2.92
C PHE A 271 17.22 17.50 -1.55
#